data_780b6b1906159a2a7bd63f0bb2085950
#
_entry.id   780b6b1906159a2a7bd63f0bb2085950
#
_cell.length_a   1.000
_cell.length_b   1.000
_cell.length_c   1.000
_cell.angle_alpha   90.00
_cell.angle_beta   90.00
_cell.angle_gamma   90.00
#
_symmetry.space_group_name_H-M   'P 1'
#
loop_
_entity.id
_entity.type
_entity.pdbx_description
1 polymer ?
#
loop_
_entity_poly.entity_id
_entity_poly.type
_entity_poly.pdbx_seq_one_letter_code
_entity_poly.pdbx_strand_id
1 'polypeptide(L)'
;NDRWRWVERGIALLRDDGLRFNPNETLISRELAWFFQHKMGQNLDDANMTYKQEWLKEMNTVLGTNDVQFAELSNPQTAEARTRLQILTNKYKLDPQFMKKLDEEYGPLEWRLPEAHAIYWAAMGLEKAKENPTKIKPDDLIQLRRVIYQSMQLSFQRGRLIWDPIQGGFDTGPNLDIIPKVNAAYEQAMEEDAPNRDHIERAHRNFLRDAVYFLYENDRMADALQWYRYIGEKYPNKTMLDGKLDSLPKNLTLDDYCISRICEDVSETSRDRVKAAIEGQLAKSYLALIRGENRRSTGYRALARILRVKYMNAISGGANIERIGLPTIEETEKQVRDILLDPQRGWPAALRAALRARLNLEPEITPPAGTNAPPAAAASAK
;
A
#
# COMPACT_ATOMS: atom_id res chain seq x y z
N ASN A 1 -21.85 -3.43 -13.89
CA ASN A 1 -21.71 -2.25 -13.03
C ASN A 1 -21.70 -1.00 -13.91
N ASP A 2 -22.79 -0.21 -13.89
CA ASP A 2 -22.94 0.97 -14.76
C ASP A 2 -21.85 2.02 -14.53
N ARG A 3 -21.38 2.19 -13.30
CA ARG A 3 -20.31 3.14 -12.97
C ARG A 3 -19.00 2.76 -13.68
N TRP A 4 -18.62 1.48 -13.68
CA TRP A 4 -17.41 1.02 -14.38
C TRP A 4 -17.50 1.31 -15.89
N ARG A 5 -18.63 1.04 -16.50
CA ARG A 5 -18.85 1.34 -17.92
C ARG A 5 -18.63 2.82 -18.27
N TRP A 6 -19.02 3.74 -17.37
CA TRP A 6 -18.78 5.17 -17.58
C TRP A 6 -17.30 5.54 -17.39
N VAL A 7 -16.59 4.87 -16.45
CA VAL A 7 -15.14 5.03 -16.28
C VAL A 7 -14.41 4.58 -17.54
N GLU A 8 -14.70 3.40 -18.07
CA GLU A 8 -14.12 2.91 -19.33
C GLU A 8 -14.38 3.85 -20.51
N ARG A 9 -15.59 4.36 -20.64
CA ARG A 9 -15.95 5.33 -21.69
C ARG A 9 -15.19 6.64 -21.56
N GLY A 10 -15.00 7.14 -20.34
CA GLY A 10 -14.21 8.34 -20.08
C GLY A 10 -12.75 8.16 -20.50
N ILE A 11 -12.14 7.03 -20.12
CA ILE A 11 -10.79 6.66 -20.53
C ILE A 11 -10.70 6.54 -22.05
N ALA A 12 -11.63 5.81 -22.68
CA ALA A 12 -11.64 5.63 -24.12
C ALA A 12 -11.81 6.98 -24.86
N LEU A 13 -12.70 7.85 -24.42
CA LEU A 13 -12.89 9.18 -25.01
C LEU A 13 -11.60 10.00 -25.00
N LEU A 14 -10.90 10.07 -23.85
CA LEU A 14 -9.66 10.82 -23.76
C LEU A 14 -8.53 10.19 -24.57
N ARG A 15 -8.39 8.85 -24.49
CA ARG A 15 -7.30 8.11 -25.12
C ARG A 15 -7.47 7.93 -26.63
N ASP A 16 -8.68 7.51 -27.06
CA ASP A 16 -8.91 7.05 -28.44
C ASP A 16 -9.37 8.19 -29.35
N ASP A 17 -10.15 9.14 -28.83
CA ASP A 17 -10.61 10.30 -29.59
C ASP A 17 -9.80 11.58 -29.23
N GLY A 18 -9.69 11.88 -27.96
CA GLY A 18 -9.00 13.10 -27.48
C GLY A 18 -7.58 13.20 -28.03
N LEU A 19 -6.73 12.23 -27.70
CA LEU A 19 -5.32 12.20 -28.15
C LEU A 19 -5.19 11.95 -29.66
N ARG A 20 -6.12 11.25 -30.29
CA ARG A 20 -6.09 10.99 -31.74
C ARG A 20 -6.30 12.29 -32.54
N PHE A 21 -7.26 13.12 -32.15
CA PHE A 21 -7.58 14.37 -32.86
C PHE A 21 -6.74 15.53 -32.39
N ASN A 22 -6.14 15.44 -31.19
CA ASN A 22 -5.29 16.49 -30.60
C ASN A 22 -4.00 15.86 -30.03
N PRO A 23 -3.12 15.28 -30.86
CA PRO A 23 -1.98 14.47 -30.41
C PRO A 23 -0.94 15.25 -29.60
N ASN A 24 -0.92 16.57 -29.74
CA ASN A 24 0.04 17.46 -29.06
C ASN A 24 -0.60 18.23 -27.89
N GLU A 25 -1.86 17.93 -27.53
CA GLU A 25 -2.53 18.60 -26.43
C GLU A 25 -2.20 17.92 -25.11
N THR A 26 -1.30 18.57 -24.35
CA THR A 26 -0.83 18.05 -23.06
C THR A 26 -1.92 17.96 -21.99
N LEU A 27 -2.95 18.83 -22.08
CA LEU A 27 -4.07 18.79 -21.15
C LEU A 27 -4.86 17.49 -21.24
N ILE A 28 -5.00 16.90 -22.43
CA ILE A 28 -5.69 15.62 -22.60
C ILE A 28 -4.90 14.50 -21.93
N SER A 29 -3.58 14.48 -22.12
CA SER A 29 -2.71 13.53 -21.42
C SER A 29 -2.78 13.70 -19.91
N ARG A 30 -2.82 14.94 -19.43
CA ARG A 30 -2.99 15.26 -18.00
C ARG A 30 -4.32 14.76 -17.47
N GLU A 31 -5.43 15.03 -18.17
CA GLU A 31 -6.77 14.59 -17.74
C GLU A 31 -6.86 13.06 -17.71
N LEU A 32 -6.28 12.38 -18.70
CA LEU A 32 -6.23 10.91 -18.73
C LEU A 32 -5.39 10.36 -17.57
N ALA A 33 -4.24 10.94 -17.30
CA ALA A 33 -3.39 10.60 -16.17
C ALA A 33 -4.09 10.86 -14.82
N TRP A 34 -4.76 12.01 -14.70
CA TRP A 34 -5.54 12.39 -13.52
C TRP A 34 -6.71 11.44 -13.29
N PHE A 35 -7.34 10.94 -14.37
CA PHE A 35 -8.43 9.98 -14.28
C PHE A 35 -7.96 8.66 -13.61
N PHE A 36 -6.80 8.15 -14.02
CA PHE A 36 -6.19 6.99 -13.36
C PHE A 36 -5.77 7.30 -11.92
N GLN A 37 -5.15 8.44 -11.67
CA GLN A 37 -4.67 8.82 -10.34
C GLN A 37 -5.82 9.05 -9.35
N HIS A 38 -6.80 9.87 -9.71
CA HIS A 38 -7.84 10.32 -8.78
C HIS A 38 -9.11 9.48 -8.82
N LYS A 39 -9.65 9.21 -10.01
CA LYS A 39 -10.91 8.47 -10.11
C LYS A 39 -10.76 7.01 -9.71
N MET A 40 -9.65 6.38 -10.10
CA MET A 40 -9.39 4.97 -9.83
C MET A 40 -8.38 4.77 -8.70
N GLY A 41 -7.29 5.51 -8.69
CA GLY A 41 -6.18 5.33 -7.77
C GLY A 41 -6.49 5.80 -6.35
N GLN A 42 -7.07 6.95 -6.12
CA GLN A 42 -7.42 7.46 -4.78
C GLN A 42 -8.73 6.88 -4.25
N ASN A 43 -8.95 7.03 -2.94
CA ASN A 43 -10.15 6.54 -2.25
C ASN A 43 -11.21 7.65 -2.12
N LEU A 44 -11.34 8.52 -3.12
CA LEU A 44 -12.29 9.64 -3.12
C LEU A 44 -13.69 9.24 -3.58
N ASP A 45 -13.79 8.19 -4.38
CA ASP A 45 -15.07 7.63 -4.87
C ASP A 45 -15.40 6.37 -4.07
N ASP A 46 -16.64 6.22 -3.65
CA ASP A 46 -17.12 5.04 -2.91
C ASP A 46 -17.00 3.72 -3.70
N ALA A 47 -16.91 3.79 -5.04
CA ALA A 47 -16.69 2.65 -5.91
C ALA A 47 -15.23 2.43 -6.33
N ASN A 48 -14.27 3.16 -5.75
CA ASN A 48 -12.85 3.09 -6.16
C ASN A 48 -12.27 1.67 -6.14
N MET A 49 -12.61 0.85 -5.15
CA MET A 49 -12.17 -0.55 -5.07
C MET A 49 -12.73 -1.40 -6.22
N THR A 50 -13.98 -1.15 -6.63
CA THR A 50 -14.57 -1.82 -7.79
C THR A 50 -13.81 -1.46 -9.06
N TYR A 51 -13.48 -0.18 -9.26
CA TYR A 51 -12.71 0.25 -10.44
C TYR A 51 -11.32 -0.38 -10.49
N LYS A 52 -10.63 -0.45 -9.35
CA LYS A 52 -9.32 -1.12 -9.24
C LYS A 52 -9.42 -2.60 -9.57
N GLN A 53 -10.44 -3.30 -9.07
CA GLN A 53 -10.66 -4.71 -9.33
C GLN A 53 -10.99 -4.98 -10.81
N GLU A 54 -11.86 -4.19 -11.41
CA GLU A 54 -12.19 -4.35 -12.83
C GLU A 54 -10.96 -4.05 -13.71
N TRP A 55 -10.22 -2.97 -13.42
CA TRP A 55 -8.98 -2.67 -14.13
C TRP A 55 -7.93 -3.77 -13.97
N LEU A 56 -7.76 -4.29 -12.77
CA LEU A 56 -6.86 -5.41 -12.50
C LEU A 56 -7.23 -6.65 -13.32
N LYS A 57 -8.52 -6.99 -13.42
CA LYS A 57 -8.98 -8.09 -14.26
C LYS A 57 -8.60 -7.89 -15.74
N GLU A 58 -8.83 -6.69 -16.27
CA GLU A 58 -8.45 -6.37 -17.65
C GLU A 58 -6.93 -6.47 -17.85
N MET A 59 -6.15 -5.88 -16.96
CA MET A 59 -4.69 -5.92 -17.08
C MET A 59 -4.12 -7.33 -16.88
N ASN A 60 -4.70 -8.17 -16.05
CA ASN A 60 -4.32 -9.57 -15.91
C ASN A 60 -4.50 -10.36 -17.22
N THR A 61 -5.51 -10.04 -18.02
CA THR A 61 -5.70 -10.72 -19.34
C THR A 61 -4.62 -10.36 -20.35
N VAL A 62 -3.99 -9.20 -20.20
CA VAL A 62 -3.00 -8.66 -21.15
C VAL A 62 -1.56 -8.89 -20.67
N LEU A 63 -1.31 -8.59 -19.39
CA LEU A 63 0.02 -8.63 -18.78
C LEU A 63 0.31 -9.96 -18.06
N GLY A 64 -0.74 -10.75 -17.77
CA GLY A 64 -0.63 -11.94 -16.93
C GLY A 64 -0.72 -11.62 -15.44
N THR A 65 -0.61 -12.67 -14.62
CA THR A 65 -0.73 -12.57 -13.16
C THR A 65 0.61 -12.46 -12.43
N ASN A 66 1.71 -12.67 -13.15
CA ASN A 66 3.08 -12.53 -12.62
C ASN A 66 3.63 -11.14 -12.92
N ASP A 67 4.83 -10.87 -12.44
CA ASP A 67 5.56 -9.64 -12.76
C ASP A 67 5.76 -9.52 -14.27
N VAL A 68 5.61 -8.30 -14.78
CA VAL A 68 5.67 -8.02 -16.22
C VAL A 68 7.07 -8.33 -16.76
N GLN A 69 7.13 -9.25 -17.72
CA GLN A 69 8.36 -9.60 -18.42
C GLN A 69 8.49 -8.76 -19.68
N PHE A 70 9.09 -7.56 -19.57
CA PHE A 70 9.20 -6.61 -20.68
C PHE A 70 9.93 -7.16 -21.91
N ALA A 71 10.90 -8.07 -21.71
CA ALA A 71 11.59 -8.71 -22.81
C ALA A 71 10.64 -9.58 -23.66
N GLU A 72 9.78 -10.37 -23.02
CA GLU A 72 8.77 -11.19 -23.67
C GLU A 72 7.67 -10.33 -24.29
N LEU A 73 7.21 -9.30 -23.54
CA LEU A 73 6.18 -8.38 -23.99
C LEU A 73 6.59 -7.61 -25.25
N SER A 74 7.87 -7.24 -25.36
CA SER A 74 8.42 -6.52 -26.51
C SER A 74 8.75 -7.43 -27.71
N ASN A 75 9.01 -8.72 -27.47
CA ASN A 75 9.35 -9.70 -28.50
C ASN A 75 8.63 -11.04 -28.26
N PRO A 76 7.31 -11.09 -28.48
CA PRO A 76 6.49 -12.25 -28.16
C PRO A 76 6.80 -13.44 -29.07
N GLN A 77 7.15 -14.59 -28.49
CA GLN A 77 7.50 -15.81 -29.22
C GLN A 77 6.27 -16.66 -29.53
N THR A 78 5.22 -16.60 -28.72
CA THR A 78 4.01 -17.42 -28.90
C THR A 78 2.87 -16.65 -29.57
N ALA A 79 1.91 -17.35 -30.16
CA ALA A 79 0.71 -16.73 -30.76
C ALA A 79 -0.12 -16.00 -29.70
N GLU A 80 -0.22 -16.56 -28.48
CA GLU A 80 -0.91 -15.95 -27.37
C GLU A 80 -0.23 -14.66 -26.94
N ALA A 81 1.09 -14.65 -26.77
CA ALA A 81 1.84 -13.45 -26.41
C ALA A 81 1.70 -12.35 -27.47
N ARG A 82 1.69 -12.71 -28.77
CA ARG A 82 1.41 -11.76 -29.87
C ARG A 82 0.01 -11.17 -29.78
N THR A 83 -1.00 -11.98 -29.47
CA THR A 83 -2.37 -11.50 -29.28
C THR A 83 -2.46 -10.53 -28.10
N ARG A 84 -1.82 -10.84 -26.97
CA ARG A 84 -1.76 -9.96 -25.81
C ARG A 84 -1.09 -8.63 -26.16
N LEU A 85 0.03 -8.65 -26.88
CA LEU A 85 0.70 -7.43 -27.34
C LEU A 85 -0.20 -6.60 -28.25
N GLN A 86 -0.94 -7.22 -29.18
CA GLN A 86 -1.90 -6.51 -30.05
C GLN A 86 -3.01 -5.84 -29.24
N ILE A 87 -3.54 -6.51 -28.22
CA ILE A 87 -4.55 -5.92 -27.33
C ILE A 87 -3.95 -4.75 -26.55
N LEU A 88 -2.75 -4.91 -25.97
CA LEU A 88 -2.05 -3.89 -25.21
C LEU A 88 -1.85 -2.62 -26.06
N THR A 89 -1.36 -2.78 -27.29
CA THR A 89 -1.04 -1.65 -28.18
C THR A 89 -2.28 -1.07 -28.86
N ASN A 90 -3.23 -1.90 -29.30
CA ASN A 90 -4.37 -1.43 -30.08
C ASN A 90 -5.55 -0.96 -29.22
N LYS A 91 -5.88 -1.69 -28.14
CA LYS A 91 -6.97 -1.31 -27.22
C LYS A 91 -6.50 -0.32 -26.19
N TYR A 92 -5.40 -0.63 -25.47
CA TYR A 92 -4.96 0.20 -24.34
C TYR A 92 -3.99 1.31 -24.74
N LYS A 93 -3.46 1.29 -25.98
CA LYS A 93 -2.49 2.28 -26.50
C LYS A 93 -1.23 2.38 -25.64
N LEU A 94 -0.81 1.27 -25.05
CA LEU A 94 0.40 1.17 -24.24
C LEU A 94 1.52 0.58 -25.10
N ASP A 95 2.66 1.28 -25.15
CA ASP A 95 3.87 0.84 -25.81
C ASP A 95 4.78 0.12 -24.80
N PRO A 96 5.09 -1.19 -24.99
CA PRO A 96 5.96 -1.93 -24.07
C PRO A 96 7.35 -1.35 -23.87
N GLN A 97 7.93 -0.72 -24.89
CA GLN A 97 9.25 -0.09 -24.78
C GLN A 97 9.18 1.15 -23.90
N PHE A 98 8.13 1.95 -24.05
CA PHE A 98 7.91 3.11 -23.21
C PHE A 98 7.54 2.70 -21.78
N MET A 99 6.73 1.65 -21.59
CA MET A 99 6.46 1.08 -20.26
C MET A 99 7.76 0.66 -19.58
N LYS A 100 8.65 -0.07 -20.28
CA LYS A 100 9.95 -0.48 -19.75
C LYS A 100 10.81 0.72 -19.34
N LYS A 101 10.92 1.74 -20.21
CA LYS A 101 11.62 2.99 -19.90
C LYS A 101 11.13 3.62 -18.60
N LEU A 102 9.80 3.70 -18.43
CA LEU A 102 9.20 4.29 -17.24
C LEU A 102 9.37 3.41 -15.99
N ASP A 103 9.37 2.11 -16.16
CA ASP A 103 9.67 1.19 -15.05
C ASP A 103 11.12 1.33 -14.57
N GLU A 104 12.05 1.49 -15.49
CA GLU A 104 13.47 1.76 -15.18
C GLU A 104 13.64 3.14 -14.53
N GLU A 105 12.86 4.16 -14.93
CA GLU A 105 12.97 5.53 -14.42
C GLU A 105 12.22 5.72 -13.09
N TYR A 106 10.99 5.24 -12.98
CA TYR A 106 10.08 5.51 -11.86
C TYR A 106 9.72 4.28 -11.02
N GLY A 107 10.06 3.05 -11.47
CA GLY A 107 9.64 1.80 -10.85
C GLY A 107 10.58 1.24 -9.78
N PRO A 108 10.35 0.00 -9.36
CA PRO A 108 9.45 -0.96 -10.02
C PRO A 108 7.97 -0.59 -9.86
N LEU A 109 7.20 -0.62 -10.96
CA LEU A 109 5.77 -0.28 -10.98
C LEU A 109 4.91 -1.55 -11.12
N GLU A 110 3.77 -1.55 -10.43
CA GLU A 110 2.76 -2.58 -10.65
C GLU A 110 1.83 -2.15 -11.79
N TRP A 111 2.12 -2.63 -13.00
CA TRP A 111 1.44 -2.24 -14.23
C TRP A 111 -0.03 -2.70 -14.33
N ARG A 112 -0.49 -3.50 -13.39
CA ARG A 112 -1.89 -3.88 -13.26
C ARG A 112 -2.70 -2.92 -12.39
N LEU A 113 -2.03 -1.95 -11.75
CA LEU A 113 -2.66 -0.94 -10.90
C LEU A 113 -2.76 0.43 -11.59
N PRO A 114 -3.76 1.24 -11.24
CA PRO A 114 -3.99 2.55 -11.87
C PRO A 114 -2.82 3.52 -11.80
N GLU A 115 -2.03 3.46 -10.73
CA GLU A 115 -0.93 4.37 -10.47
C GLU A 115 0.15 4.34 -11.57
N ALA A 116 0.47 3.13 -12.08
CA ALA A 116 1.42 2.97 -13.19
C ALA A 116 0.90 3.62 -14.48
N HIS A 117 -0.40 3.52 -14.75
CA HIS A 117 -1.03 4.14 -15.90
C HIS A 117 -1.11 5.66 -15.78
N ALA A 118 -1.32 6.19 -14.57
CA ALA A 118 -1.24 7.63 -14.33
C ALA A 118 0.17 8.17 -14.66
N ILE A 119 1.22 7.46 -14.25
CA ILE A 119 2.62 7.80 -14.59
C ILE A 119 2.82 7.71 -16.10
N TYR A 120 2.33 6.64 -16.76
CA TYR A 120 2.47 6.44 -18.20
C TYR A 120 1.91 7.63 -18.99
N TRP A 121 0.66 8.02 -18.74
CA TRP A 121 0.00 9.07 -19.50
C TRP A 121 0.55 10.46 -19.18
N ALA A 122 0.96 10.71 -17.93
CA ALA A 122 1.63 11.96 -17.58
C ALA A 122 3.00 12.09 -18.27
N ALA A 123 3.79 11.01 -18.27
CA ALA A 123 5.08 10.98 -18.95
C ALA A 123 4.92 11.09 -20.47
N MET A 124 3.90 10.45 -21.06
CA MET A 124 3.56 10.61 -22.48
C MET A 124 3.27 12.08 -22.81
N GLY A 125 2.51 12.78 -21.97
CA GLY A 125 2.27 14.22 -22.11
C GLY A 125 3.56 15.04 -22.08
N LEU A 126 4.52 14.69 -21.21
CA LEU A 126 5.82 15.35 -21.16
C LEU A 126 6.67 15.10 -22.41
N GLU A 127 6.66 13.87 -22.95
CA GLU A 127 7.38 13.57 -24.21
C GLU A 127 6.77 14.36 -25.39
N LYS A 128 5.44 14.39 -25.49
CA LYS A 128 4.74 15.19 -26.52
C LYS A 128 5.00 16.68 -26.39
N ALA A 129 5.15 17.18 -25.17
CA ALA A 129 5.54 18.55 -24.90
C ALA A 129 6.89 18.92 -25.51
N LYS A 130 7.87 18.03 -25.50
CA LYS A 130 9.20 18.24 -26.10
C LYS A 130 9.13 18.40 -27.62
N GLU A 131 8.17 17.74 -28.27
CA GLU A 131 7.99 17.83 -29.73
C GLU A 131 7.45 19.19 -30.18
N ASN A 132 6.70 19.92 -29.30
CA ASN A 132 6.08 21.21 -29.62
C ASN A 132 6.24 22.25 -28.50
N PRO A 133 7.47 22.66 -28.16
CA PRO A 133 7.75 23.49 -26.98
C PRO A 133 7.12 24.90 -27.01
N THR A 134 6.79 25.42 -28.20
CA THR A 134 6.24 26.80 -28.37
C THR A 134 4.75 26.91 -28.01
N LYS A 135 4.02 25.82 -27.89
CA LYS A 135 2.58 25.80 -27.61
C LYS A 135 2.23 25.48 -26.16
N ILE A 136 3.23 25.17 -25.33
CA ILE A 136 3.02 24.63 -23.99
C ILE A 136 3.30 25.69 -22.94
N LYS A 137 2.37 25.78 -22.00
CA LYS A 137 2.55 26.64 -20.83
C LYS A 137 3.45 25.93 -19.81
N PRO A 138 4.40 26.63 -19.16
CA PRO A 138 5.24 26.03 -18.12
C PRO A 138 4.42 25.32 -17.02
N ASP A 139 3.28 25.90 -16.64
CA ASP A 139 2.38 25.32 -15.63
C ASP A 139 1.84 23.93 -16.01
N ASP A 140 1.61 23.67 -17.31
CA ASP A 140 1.11 22.38 -17.77
C ASP A 140 2.15 21.28 -17.55
N LEU A 141 3.45 21.60 -17.73
CA LEU A 141 4.55 20.67 -17.45
C LEU A 141 4.68 20.37 -15.95
N ILE A 142 4.54 21.39 -15.12
CA ILE A 142 4.54 21.26 -13.66
C ILE A 142 3.39 20.34 -13.23
N GLN A 143 2.19 20.51 -13.79
CA GLN A 143 1.05 19.66 -13.48
C GLN A 143 1.28 18.19 -13.87
N LEU A 144 1.84 17.92 -15.04
CA LEU A 144 2.18 16.56 -15.48
C LEU A 144 3.20 15.91 -14.53
N ARG A 145 4.26 16.63 -14.14
CA ARG A 145 5.24 16.14 -13.16
C ARG A 145 4.64 15.88 -11.80
N ARG A 146 3.71 16.72 -11.35
CA ARG A 146 2.95 16.49 -10.10
C ARG A 146 2.18 15.18 -10.13
N VAL A 147 1.51 14.87 -11.24
CA VAL A 147 0.84 13.57 -11.39
C VAL A 147 1.83 12.43 -11.23
N ILE A 148 3.03 12.53 -11.81
CA ILE A 148 4.06 11.48 -11.71
C ILE A 148 4.47 11.26 -10.25
N TYR A 149 5.02 12.27 -9.56
CA TYR A 149 5.53 12.05 -8.20
C TYR A 149 4.44 11.70 -7.19
N GLN A 150 3.22 12.23 -7.36
CA GLN A 150 2.09 11.85 -6.50
C GLN A 150 1.64 10.40 -6.77
N SER A 151 1.65 9.95 -8.04
CA SER A 151 1.35 8.55 -8.38
C SER A 151 2.44 7.60 -7.90
N MET A 152 3.70 8.03 -7.92
CA MET A 152 4.81 7.28 -7.29
C MET A 152 4.62 7.15 -5.78
N GLN A 153 4.16 8.21 -5.10
CA GLN A 153 3.82 8.13 -3.67
C GLN A 153 2.67 7.15 -3.41
N LEU A 154 1.64 7.15 -4.27
CA LEU A 154 0.56 6.17 -4.17
C LEU A 154 1.07 4.74 -4.42
N SER A 155 1.98 4.56 -5.39
CA SER A 155 2.65 3.28 -5.64
C SER A 155 3.49 2.84 -4.44
N PHE A 156 4.19 3.76 -3.76
CA PHE A 156 4.88 3.46 -2.51
C PHE A 156 3.91 2.95 -1.44
N GLN A 157 2.77 3.59 -1.25
CA GLN A 157 1.82 3.23 -0.19
C GLN A 157 1.08 1.91 -0.47
N ARG A 158 0.77 1.61 -1.73
CA ARG A 158 -0.12 0.49 -2.13
C ARG A 158 0.17 -0.10 -3.51
N GLY A 159 1.36 0.09 -4.04
CA GLY A 159 1.75 -0.37 -5.37
C GLY A 159 2.26 -1.81 -5.42
N ARG A 160 1.91 -2.66 -4.45
CA ARG A 160 2.21 -4.09 -4.46
C ARG A 160 0.93 -4.89 -4.31
N LEU A 161 0.69 -5.84 -5.21
CA LEU A 161 -0.43 -6.78 -5.11
C LEU A 161 -0.13 -7.86 -4.08
N ILE A 162 -1.09 -8.10 -3.20
CA ILE A 162 -1.03 -9.11 -2.16
C ILE A 162 -2.20 -10.06 -2.37
N TRP A 163 -1.93 -11.34 -2.59
CA TRP A 163 -2.97 -12.33 -2.71
C TRP A 163 -3.77 -12.47 -1.42
N ASP A 164 -5.09 -12.36 -1.50
CA ASP A 164 -6.00 -12.65 -0.40
C ASP A 164 -6.44 -14.12 -0.48
N PRO A 165 -5.94 -15.01 0.40
CA PRO A 165 -6.26 -16.43 0.37
C PRO A 165 -7.71 -16.72 0.78
N ILE A 166 -8.46 -15.72 1.28
CA ILE A 166 -9.81 -15.89 1.82
C ILE A 166 -10.85 -15.51 0.79
N GLN A 167 -10.70 -14.33 0.20
CA GLN A 167 -11.65 -13.83 -0.80
C GLN A 167 -11.30 -14.27 -2.22
N GLY A 168 -10.14 -14.91 -2.40
CA GLY A 168 -9.65 -15.33 -3.71
C GLY A 168 -9.34 -14.15 -4.63
N GLY A 169 -9.01 -12.99 -4.07
CA GLY A 169 -8.70 -11.75 -4.76
C GLY A 169 -7.36 -11.17 -4.36
N PHE A 170 -7.11 -9.93 -4.75
CA PHE A 170 -5.92 -9.18 -4.37
C PHE A 170 -6.29 -8.03 -3.45
N ASP A 171 -5.45 -7.84 -2.44
CA ASP A 171 -5.33 -6.61 -1.67
C ASP A 171 -4.07 -5.86 -2.14
N THR A 172 -3.89 -4.64 -1.69
CA THR A 172 -2.72 -3.83 -2.01
C THR A 172 -1.89 -3.54 -0.77
N GLY A 173 -0.57 -3.52 -0.93
CA GLY A 173 0.37 -3.19 0.12
C GLY A 173 1.47 -2.26 -0.35
N PRO A 174 2.35 -1.81 0.57
CA PRO A 174 3.41 -0.89 0.24
C PRO A 174 4.45 -1.53 -0.71
N ASN A 175 4.85 -0.77 -1.71
CA ASN A 175 6.00 -1.06 -2.55
C ASN A 175 7.22 -0.32 -1.99
N LEU A 176 8.04 -1.02 -1.22
CA LEU A 176 9.18 -0.41 -0.52
C LEU A 176 10.41 -0.21 -1.43
N ASP A 177 10.47 -0.92 -2.54
CA ASP A 177 11.63 -0.85 -3.44
C ASP A 177 11.62 0.40 -4.32
N ILE A 178 10.48 1.10 -4.40
CA ILE A 178 10.36 2.37 -5.12
C ILE A 178 10.88 3.58 -4.32
N ILE A 179 11.14 3.44 -3.01
CA ILE A 179 11.48 4.56 -2.11
C ILE A 179 12.60 5.45 -2.65
N PRO A 180 13.74 4.94 -3.15
CA PRO A 180 14.81 5.80 -3.67
C PRO A 180 14.36 6.68 -4.84
N LYS A 181 13.53 6.15 -5.73
CA LYS A 181 13.04 6.87 -6.90
C LYS A 181 11.96 7.89 -6.54
N VAL A 182 11.08 7.58 -5.58
CA VAL A 182 10.11 8.54 -5.03
C VAL A 182 10.85 9.72 -4.38
N ASN A 183 11.91 9.44 -3.60
CA ASN A 183 12.75 10.48 -3.01
C ASN A 183 13.34 11.40 -4.08
N ALA A 184 13.97 10.82 -5.12
CA ALA A 184 14.56 11.59 -6.21
C ALA A 184 13.52 12.44 -6.95
N ALA A 185 12.31 11.90 -7.20
CA ALA A 185 11.21 12.62 -7.83
C ALA A 185 10.74 13.83 -7.01
N TYR A 186 10.68 13.70 -5.66
CA TYR A 186 10.37 14.83 -4.79
C TYR A 186 11.47 15.88 -4.80
N GLU A 187 12.73 15.49 -4.79
CA GLU A 187 13.87 16.42 -4.86
C GLU A 187 13.86 17.21 -6.16
N GLN A 188 13.65 16.52 -7.28
CA GLN A 188 13.51 17.17 -8.58
C GLN A 188 12.31 18.13 -8.62
N ALA A 189 11.15 17.71 -8.09
CA ALA A 189 9.98 18.56 -8.05
C ALA A 189 10.20 19.84 -7.22
N MET A 190 10.96 19.77 -6.12
CA MET A 190 11.32 20.97 -5.33
C MET A 190 12.23 21.93 -6.07
N GLU A 191 13.05 21.46 -7.02
CA GLU A 191 13.90 22.31 -7.85
C GLU A 191 13.12 22.96 -8.99
N GLU A 192 12.20 22.21 -9.59
CA GLU A 192 11.46 22.65 -10.78
C GLU A 192 10.24 23.52 -10.46
N ASP A 193 9.62 23.35 -9.30
CA ASP A 193 8.41 24.07 -8.87
C ASP A 193 8.70 24.95 -7.65
N ALA A 194 9.58 25.94 -7.84
CA ALA A 194 10.01 26.85 -6.78
C ALA A 194 8.86 27.57 -6.05
N PRO A 195 7.77 28.01 -6.72
CA PRO A 195 6.65 28.64 -6.04
C PRO A 195 5.93 27.73 -5.04
N ASN A 196 5.96 26.41 -5.24
CA ASN A 196 5.30 25.43 -4.38
C ASN A 196 6.29 24.60 -3.54
N ARG A 197 7.56 24.98 -3.51
CA ARG A 197 8.63 24.25 -2.84
C ARG A 197 8.29 23.88 -1.40
N ASP A 198 7.74 24.79 -0.61
CA ASP A 198 7.39 24.54 0.80
C ASP A 198 6.31 23.46 0.96
N HIS A 199 5.35 23.41 0.05
CA HIS A 199 4.34 22.37 0.03
C HIS A 199 4.93 21.02 -0.36
N ILE A 200 5.80 21.00 -1.36
CA ILE A 200 6.48 19.78 -1.82
C ILE A 200 7.43 19.28 -0.73
N GLU A 201 8.18 20.16 -0.06
CA GLU A 201 9.05 19.83 1.08
C GLU A 201 8.26 19.16 2.22
N ARG A 202 7.09 19.69 2.55
CA ARG A 202 6.21 19.10 3.57
C ARG A 202 5.75 17.71 3.15
N ALA A 203 5.32 17.54 1.91
CA ALA A 203 4.90 16.24 1.38
C ALA A 203 6.08 15.25 1.34
N HIS A 204 7.26 15.68 0.92
CA HIS A 204 8.49 14.88 0.93
C HIS A 204 8.86 14.40 2.34
N ARG A 205 8.84 15.29 3.31
CA ARG A 205 9.10 14.93 4.71
C ARG A 205 8.10 13.89 5.23
N ASN A 206 6.81 14.04 4.92
CA ASN A 206 5.80 13.06 5.31
C ASN A 206 6.05 11.71 4.64
N PHE A 207 6.38 11.72 3.34
CA PHE A 207 6.79 10.50 2.63
C PHE A 207 7.98 9.81 3.30
N LEU A 208 9.05 10.55 3.64
CA LEU A 208 10.21 9.96 4.31
C LEU A 208 9.88 9.38 5.68
N ARG A 209 9.02 10.05 6.45
CA ARG A 209 8.51 9.53 7.73
C ARG A 209 7.77 8.22 7.55
N ASP A 210 6.90 8.13 6.55
CA ASP A 210 6.16 6.90 6.23
C ASP A 210 7.11 5.80 5.70
N ALA A 211 8.10 6.17 4.88
CA ALA A 211 9.09 5.24 4.36
C ALA A 211 9.89 4.55 5.48
N VAL A 212 10.38 5.33 6.44
CA VAL A 212 11.08 4.80 7.62
C VAL A 212 10.18 3.83 8.40
N TYR A 213 8.95 4.23 8.66
CA TYR A 213 8.00 3.42 9.43
C TYR A 213 7.62 2.11 8.69
N PHE A 214 7.32 2.18 7.39
CA PHE A 214 6.95 1.00 6.60
C PHE A 214 8.13 0.03 6.40
N LEU A 215 9.36 0.54 6.24
CA LEU A 215 10.55 -0.30 6.21
C LEU A 215 10.73 -1.04 7.54
N TYR A 216 10.53 -0.35 8.66
CA TYR A 216 10.58 -0.93 9.98
C TYR A 216 9.51 -2.01 10.20
N GLU A 217 8.24 -1.75 9.83
CA GLU A 217 7.15 -2.74 9.89
C GLU A 217 7.41 -3.99 9.03
N ASN A 218 8.20 -3.86 7.98
CA ASN A 218 8.53 -4.95 7.07
C ASN A 218 9.88 -5.62 7.37
N ASP A 219 10.43 -5.43 8.58
CA ASP A 219 11.71 -6.01 9.03
C ASP A 219 12.91 -5.66 8.12
N ARG A 220 12.85 -4.47 7.50
CA ARG A 220 13.95 -3.90 6.71
C ARG A 220 14.73 -2.88 7.54
N MET A 221 15.28 -3.32 8.67
CA MET A 221 15.87 -2.45 9.70
C MET A 221 17.08 -1.64 9.19
N ALA A 222 17.92 -2.21 8.36
CA ALA A 222 19.07 -1.51 7.78
C ALA A 222 18.63 -0.34 6.89
N ASP A 223 17.64 -0.58 6.04
CA ASP A 223 17.07 0.43 5.15
C ASP A 223 16.33 1.50 5.97
N ALA A 224 15.55 1.09 6.96
CA ALA A 224 14.85 2.02 7.87
C ALA A 224 15.84 2.96 8.56
N LEU A 225 16.97 2.43 9.07
CA LEU A 225 18.01 3.24 9.71
C LEU A 225 18.69 4.19 8.71
N GLN A 226 18.94 3.74 7.48
CA GLN A 226 19.51 4.57 6.43
C GLN A 226 18.60 5.77 6.13
N TRP A 227 17.30 5.54 5.89
CA TRP A 227 16.34 6.60 5.60
C TRP A 227 16.04 7.49 6.82
N TYR A 228 16.12 6.93 8.04
CA TYR A 228 16.02 7.72 9.27
C TYR A 228 17.17 8.72 9.41
N ARG A 229 18.40 8.31 9.10
CA ARG A 229 19.56 9.21 9.07
C ARG A 229 19.40 10.26 7.98
N TYR A 230 19.00 9.85 6.79
CA TYR A 230 18.77 10.76 5.66
C TYR A 230 17.75 11.86 6.01
N ILE A 231 16.61 11.53 6.63
CA ILE A 231 15.63 12.55 7.04
C ILE A 231 16.21 13.47 8.11
N GLY A 232 17.04 12.96 9.02
CA GLY A 232 17.74 13.75 10.02
C GLY A 232 18.76 14.74 9.43
N GLU A 233 19.47 14.35 8.40
CA GLU A 233 20.39 15.21 7.67
C GLU A 233 19.67 16.25 6.82
N LYS A 234 18.62 15.84 6.12
CA LYS A 234 17.83 16.71 5.22
C LYS A 234 16.98 17.72 5.99
N TYR A 235 16.38 17.30 7.11
CA TYR A 235 15.42 18.08 7.89
C TYR A 235 15.75 18.15 9.39
N PRO A 236 16.96 18.58 9.79
CA PRO A 236 17.45 18.47 11.16
C PRO A 236 16.61 19.25 12.20
N ASN A 237 15.91 20.29 11.76
CA ASN A 237 15.13 21.18 12.60
C ASN A 237 13.61 20.98 12.44
N LYS A 238 13.18 19.91 11.78
CA LYS A 238 11.75 19.59 11.62
C LYS A 238 11.36 18.43 12.51
N THR A 239 10.19 18.52 13.13
CA THR A 239 9.68 17.48 14.04
C THR A 239 9.35 16.18 13.29
N MET A 240 9.66 15.07 13.92
CA MET A 240 9.37 13.71 13.39
C MET A 240 7.93 13.26 13.69
N LEU A 241 7.32 13.80 14.76
CA LEU A 241 5.97 13.46 15.20
C LEU A 241 5.12 14.74 15.21
N ASP A 242 3.86 14.61 14.79
CA ASP A 242 2.95 15.72 14.78
C ASP A 242 2.55 16.09 16.23
N GLY A 243 2.43 17.39 16.51
CA GLY A 243 2.08 17.88 17.85
C GLY A 243 3.18 17.77 18.91
N LYS A 244 4.35 17.18 18.62
CA LYS A 244 5.46 17.02 19.58
C LYS A 244 6.66 17.85 19.14
N LEU A 245 6.80 19.04 19.71
CA LEU A 245 7.84 20.03 19.34
C LEU A 245 9.27 19.54 19.64
N ASP A 246 9.46 18.67 20.60
CA ASP A 246 10.73 18.06 21.00
C ASP A 246 11.14 16.85 20.15
N SER A 247 10.26 16.39 19.26
CA SER A 247 10.50 15.21 18.40
C SER A 247 11.42 15.50 17.21
N LEU A 248 12.51 16.22 17.44
CA LEU A 248 13.54 16.42 16.42
C LEU A 248 14.30 15.11 16.14
N PRO A 249 14.81 14.89 14.91
CA PRO A 249 15.55 13.66 14.56
C PRO A 249 16.68 13.34 15.54
N LYS A 250 17.38 14.34 16.04
CA LYS A 250 18.48 14.18 17.03
C LYS A 250 18.03 13.75 18.43
N ASN A 251 16.74 13.92 18.75
CA ASN A 251 16.19 13.67 20.08
C ASN A 251 15.52 12.28 20.18
N LEU A 252 15.35 11.59 19.06
CA LEU A 252 14.69 10.29 19.00
C LEU A 252 15.63 9.24 18.40
N THR A 253 15.54 8.02 18.90
CA THR A 253 16.08 6.87 18.18
C THR A 253 15.08 6.39 17.10
N LEU A 254 15.53 5.54 16.17
CA LEU A 254 14.65 4.89 15.20
C LEU A 254 13.50 4.15 15.91
N ASP A 255 13.84 3.40 16.97
CA ASP A 255 12.85 2.65 17.75
C ASP A 255 11.85 3.59 18.44
N ASP A 256 12.34 4.71 19.04
CA ASP A 256 11.46 5.71 19.67
C ASP A 256 10.49 6.31 18.67
N TYR A 257 10.97 6.62 17.48
CA TYR A 257 10.15 7.15 16.40
C TYR A 257 9.07 6.14 15.98
N CYS A 258 9.45 4.91 15.63
CA CYS A 258 8.51 3.89 15.14
C CYS A 258 7.46 3.51 16.20
N ILE A 259 7.87 3.44 17.47
CA ILE A 259 6.94 3.16 18.56
C ILE A 259 5.99 4.32 18.79
N SER A 260 6.49 5.54 18.75
CA SER A 260 5.65 6.73 18.90
C SER A 260 4.60 6.82 17.79
N ARG A 261 4.92 6.37 16.57
CA ARG A 261 3.96 6.27 15.47
C ARG A 261 2.81 5.30 15.76
N ILE A 262 3.08 4.20 16.47
CA ILE A 262 2.06 3.24 16.89
C ILE A 262 1.26 3.79 18.08
N CYS A 263 1.94 4.53 18.95
CA CYS A 263 1.43 5.01 20.23
C CYS A 263 1.00 6.49 20.19
N GLU A 264 0.80 7.09 19.00
CA GLU A 264 0.39 8.50 18.90
C GLU A 264 -0.84 8.83 19.75
N ASP A 265 -1.69 7.83 20.04
CA ASP A 265 -2.81 7.90 20.97
C ASP A 265 -2.49 7.41 22.40
N VAL A 266 -1.26 6.95 22.67
CA VAL A 266 -0.85 6.33 23.96
C VAL A 266 -0.01 7.29 24.81
N SER A 267 -0.23 8.59 24.69
CA SER A 267 0.53 9.62 25.44
C SER A 267 0.26 9.62 26.96
N GLU A 268 -0.78 8.91 27.43
CA GLU A 268 -1.01 8.60 28.83
C GLU A 268 -1.12 7.09 29.01
N THR A 269 -0.06 6.48 29.47
CA THR A 269 0.23 5.05 29.57
C THR A 269 -0.71 4.30 30.51
N SER A 270 -1.95 4.06 30.10
CA SER A 270 -2.73 3.02 30.76
C SER A 270 -2.23 1.64 30.29
N ARG A 271 -1.98 0.74 31.23
CA ARG A 271 -1.61 -0.66 31.00
C ARG A 271 -2.45 -1.31 29.89
N ASP A 272 -3.76 -1.06 29.90
CA ASP A 272 -4.72 -1.68 28.99
C ASP A 272 -4.55 -1.17 27.54
N ARG A 273 -4.19 0.10 27.34
CA ARG A 273 -3.90 0.65 26.00
C ARG A 273 -2.63 0.05 25.42
N VAL A 274 -1.56 -0.05 26.21
CA VAL A 274 -0.32 -0.67 25.75
C VAL A 274 -0.54 -2.16 25.47
N LYS A 275 -1.30 -2.86 26.31
CA LYS A 275 -1.69 -4.26 26.08
C LYS A 275 -2.46 -4.40 24.77
N ALA A 276 -3.47 -3.58 24.52
CA ALA A 276 -4.24 -3.59 23.29
C ALA A 276 -3.37 -3.29 22.04
N ALA A 277 -2.41 -2.35 22.16
CA ALA A 277 -1.47 -2.07 21.08
C ALA A 277 -0.57 -3.27 20.76
N ILE A 278 -0.05 -3.97 21.78
CA ILE A 278 0.74 -5.20 21.61
C ILE A 278 -0.11 -6.30 20.96
N GLU A 279 -1.32 -6.54 21.46
CA GLU A 279 -2.25 -7.53 20.92
C GLU A 279 -2.60 -7.21 19.45
N GLY A 280 -2.82 -5.94 19.13
CA GLY A 280 -3.06 -5.47 17.76
C GLY A 280 -1.89 -5.74 16.81
N GLN A 281 -0.65 -5.51 17.26
CA GLN A 281 0.54 -5.84 16.44
C GLN A 281 0.68 -7.35 16.24
N LEU A 282 0.40 -8.17 17.25
CA LEU A 282 0.44 -9.61 17.14
C LEU A 282 -0.67 -10.15 16.21
N ALA A 283 -1.88 -9.59 16.26
CA ALA A 283 -2.95 -9.93 15.32
C ALA A 283 -2.56 -9.58 13.87
N LYS A 284 -1.97 -8.40 13.64
CA LYS A 284 -1.42 -8.00 12.32
C LYS A 284 -0.33 -8.97 11.86
N SER A 285 0.52 -9.45 12.77
CA SER A 285 1.55 -10.45 12.47
C SER A 285 0.94 -11.75 11.93
N TYR A 286 -0.10 -12.25 12.58
CA TYR A 286 -0.79 -13.47 12.11
C TYR A 286 -1.49 -13.25 10.76
N LEU A 287 -2.09 -12.09 10.53
CA LEU A 287 -2.69 -11.77 9.23
C LEU A 287 -1.64 -11.72 8.12
N ALA A 288 -0.49 -11.08 8.36
CA ALA A 288 0.63 -11.06 7.43
C ALA A 288 1.17 -12.48 7.15
N LEU A 289 1.24 -13.32 8.18
CA LEU A 289 1.67 -14.72 8.04
C LEU A 289 0.75 -15.53 7.12
N ILE A 290 -0.57 -15.38 7.26
CA ILE A 290 -1.56 -16.02 6.38
C ILE A 290 -1.37 -15.58 4.93
N ARG A 291 -1.10 -14.32 4.70
CA ARG A 291 -0.87 -13.71 3.37
C ARG A 291 0.52 -14.05 2.77
N GLY A 292 1.36 -14.79 3.49
CA GLY A 292 2.72 -15.14 3.05
C GLY A 292 3.75 -14.01 3.20
N GLU A 293 3.38 -12.92 3.86
CA GLU A 293 4.23 -11.76 4.11
C GLU A 293 5.14 -11.99 5.34
N ASN A 294 6.04 -12.97 5.25
CA ASN A 294 6.82 -13.42 6.40
C ASN A 294 7.65 -12.30 7.06
N ARG A 295 8.29 -11.44 6.28
CA ARG A 295 9.08 -10.31 6.81
C ARG A 295 8.20 -9.34 7.59
N ARG A 296 7.04 -9.01 7.05
CA ARG A 296 6.08 -8.12 7.70
C ARG A 296 5.52 -8.73 8.99
N SER A 297 5.25 -10.04 8.98
CA SER A 297 4.89 -10.77 10.19
C SER A 297 5.96 -10.66 11.28
N THR A 298 7.24 -10.85 10.92
CA THR A 298 8.38 -10.67 11.84
C THR A 298 8.48 -9.24 12.36
N GLY A 299 8.31 -8.24 11.49
CA GLY A 299 8.33 -6.83 11.86
C GLY A 299 7.26 -6.47 12.90
N TYR A 300 6.03 -6.92 12.71
CA TYR A 300 4.97 -6.70 13.69
C TYR A 300 5.23 -7.37 15.05
N ARG A 301 5.84 -8.56 15.05
CA ARG A 301 6.27 -9.22 16.30
C ARG A 301 7.37 -8.44 17.00
N ALA A 302 8.36 -7.94 16.25
CA ALA A 302 9.42 -7.10 16.80
C ALA A 302 8.84 -5.84 17.46
N LEU A 303 7.92 -5.15 16.79
CA LEU A 303 7.21 -4.00 17.35
C LEU A 303 6.46 -4.32 18.65
N ALA A 304 5.74 -5.45 18.69
CA ALA A 304 5.06 -5.89 19.91
C ALA A 304 6.04 -6.10 21.08
N ARG A 305 7.21 -6.71 20.83
CA ARG A 305 8.27 -6.92 21.84
C ARG A 305 8.83 -5.58 22.33
N ILE A 306 9.12 -4.67 21.45
CA ILE A 306 9.70 -3.37 21.80
C ILE A 306 8.69 -2.53 22.60
N LEU A 307 7.41 -2.53 22.22
CA LEU A 307 6.33 -1.88 22.99
C LEU A 307 6.31 -2.39 24.43
N ARG A 308 6.34 -3.71 24.62
CA ARG A 308 6.38 -4.32 25.95
C ARG A 308 7.63 -3.92 26.72
N VAL A 309 8.81 -4.04 26.13
CA VAL A 309 10.08 -3.70 26.79
C VAL A 309 10.07 -2.24 27.25
N LYS A 310 9.64 -1.30 26.41
CA LYS A 310 9.59 0.12 26.80
C LYS A 310 8.60 0.39 27.92
N TYR A 311 7.41 -0.21 27.88
CA TYR A 311 6.45 -0.09 28.97
C TYR A 311 7.01 -0.66 30.28
N MET A 312 7.57 -1.87 30.24
CA MET A 312 8.15 -2.51 31.42
C MET A 312 9.31 -1.69 32.02
N ASN A 313 10.16 -1.10 31.16
CA ASN A 313 11.24 -0.22 31.61
C ASN A 313 10.70 1.07 32.24
N ALA A 314 9.64 1.64 31.69
CA ALA A 314 9.01 2.86 32.24
C ALA A 314 8.41 2.64 33.63
N ILE A 315 7.93 1.43 33.95
CA ILE A 315 7.34 1.09 35.27
C ILE A 315 8.33 0.42 36.23
N SER A 316 9.56 0.08 35.79
CA SER A 316 10.54 -0.71 36.58
C SER A 316 11.02 -0.03 37.86
N GLY A 317 10.78 1.26 38.06
CA GLY A 317 11.07 2.00 39.32
C GLY A 317 9.94 2.01 40.33
N GLY A 318 8.79 1.38 40.09
CA GLY A 318 7.61 1.44 40.95
C GLY A 318 7.38 0.20 41.82
N ALA A 319 6.82 0.40 43.03
CA ALA A 319 6.55 -0.67 44.00
C ALA A 319 5.44 -1.68 43.61
N ASN A 320 4.87 -1.57 42.39
CA ASN A 320 3.69 -2.34 41.97
C ASN A 320 3.88 -3.09 40.66
N ILE A 321 5.10 -3.51 40.29
CA ILE A 321 5.43 -4.16 39.03
C ILE A 321 4.56 -5.42 38.80
N GLU A 322 4.33 -6.24 39.84
CA GLU A 322 3.49 -7.45 39.69
C GLU A 322 2.02 -7.14 39.36
N ARG A 323 1.50 -5.99 39.84
CA ARG A 323 0.11 -5.60 39.63
C ARG A 323 -0.14 -4.87 38.30
N ILE A 324 0.84 -4.10 37.80
CA ILE A 324 0.72 -3.27 36.62
C ILE A 324 1.55 -3.81 35.43
N GLY A 325 2.34 -4.85 35.68
CA GLY A 325 3.15 -5.50 34.64
C GLY A 325 2.30 -6.15 33.55
N LEU A 326 2.89 -6.26 32.38
CA LEU A 326 2.30 -6.96 31.23
C LEU A 326 2.77 -8.42 31.20
N PRO A 327 1.93 -9.35 30.70
CA PRO A 327 2.35 -10.73 30.43
C PRO A 327 3.60 -10.77 29.54
N THR A 328 4.25 -11.92 29.47
CA THR A 328 5.34 -12.13 28.52
C THR A 328 4.80 -12.04 27.08
N ILE A 329 5.69 -11.79 26.13
CA ILE A 329 5.29 -11.77 24.72
C ILE A 329 4.73 -13.12 24.28
N GLU A 330 5.34 -14.20 24.76
CA GLU A 330 4.95 -15.59 24.45
C GLU A 330 3.54 -15.89 24.99
N GLU A 331 3.23 -15.43 26.21
CA GLU A 331 1.88 -15.57 26.80
C GLU A 331 0.87 -14.74 26.02
N THR A 332 1.20 -13.49 25.69
CA THR A 332 0.30 -12.61 24.92
C THR A 332 0.08 -13.16 23.50
N GLU A 333 1.13 -13.66 22.86
CA GLU A 333 1.07 -14.28 21.53
C GLU A 333 0.16 -15.51 21.53
N LYS A 334 0.27 -16.35 22.56
CA LYS A 334 -0.62 -17.50 22.78
C LYS A 334 -2.07 -17.03 22.97
N GLN A 335 -2.31 -16.05 23.84
CA GLN A 335 -3.66 -15.53 24.08
C GLN A 335 -4.28 -14.95 22.81
N VAL A 336 -3.56 -14.13 22.05
CA VAL A 336 -4.03 -13.56 20.78
C VAL A 336 -4.34 -14.68 19.79
N ARG A 337 -3.44 -15.63 19.60
CA ARG A 337 -3.66 -16.77 18.72
C ARG A 337 -4.92 -17.56 19.11
N ASP A 338 -5.08 -17.88 20.39
CA ASP A 338 -6.21 -18.66 20.89
C ASP A 338 -7.53 -17.90 20.69
N ILE A 339 -7.55 -16.57 20.88
CA ILE A 339 -8.70 -15.70 20.56
C ILE A 339 -8.99 -15.73 19.06
N LEU A 340 -7.98 -15.55 18.21
CA LEU A 340 -8.17 -15.53 16.74
C LEU A 340 -8.68 -16.86 16.19
N LEU A 341 -8.30 -17.97 16.82
CA LEU A 341 -8.74 -19.32 16.47
C LEU A 341 -10.06 -19.76 17.11
N ASP A 342 -10.64 -18.96 18.02
CA ASP A 342 -11.91 -19.27 18.67
C ASP A 342 -13.07 -19.29 17.65
N PRO A 343 -13.86 -20.37 17.55
CA PRO A 343 -14.95 -20.47 16.58
C PRO A 343 -16.09 -19.47 16.80
N GLN A 344 -16.27 -18.96 18.02
CA GLN A 344 -17.38 -18.09 18.39
C GLN A 344 -17.00 -16.60 18.38
N ARG A 345 -15.79 -16.27 18.79
CA ARG A 345 -15.32 -14.89 19.02
C ARG A 345 -14.15 -14.47 18.14
N GLY A 346 -13.52 -15.45 17.48
CA GLY A 346 -12.33 -15.24 16.67
C GLY A 346 -12.62 -14.85 15.23
N TRP A 347 -11.63 -15.13 14.39
CA TRP A 347 -11.73 -14.84 12.97
C TRP A 347 -12.75 -15.71 12.23
N PRO A 348 -13.22 -15.30 11.02
CA PRO A 348 -14.01 -16.15 10.14
C PRO A 348 -13.36 -17.53 9.89
N ALA A 349 -14.16 -18.56 9.65
CA ALA A 349 -13.68 -19.94 9.51
C ALA A 349 -12.54 -20.10 8.49
N ALA A 350 -12.61 -19.39 7.35
CA ALA A 350 -11.56 -19.44 6.34
C ALA A 350 -10.21 -18.88 6.84
N LEU A 351 -10.22 -17.80 7.63
CA LEU A 351 -9.02 -17.23 8.26
C LEU A 351 -8.44 -18.17 9.31
N ARG A 352 -9.30 -18.78 10.13
CA ARG A 352 -8.87 -19.75 11.13
C ARG A 352 -8.22 -20.96 10.49
N ALA A 353 -8.81 -21.48 9.41
CA ALA A 353 -8.25 -22.59 8.66
C ALA A 353 -6.88 -22.23 8.05
N ALA A 354 -6.77 -21.07 7.44
CA ALA A 354 -5.51 -20.57 6.87
C ALA A 354 -4.43 -20.39 7.96
N LEU A 355 -4.79 -19.84 9.13
CA LEU A 355 -3.86 -19.68 10.24
C LEU A 355 -3.40 -21.02 10.80
N ARG A 356 -4.32 -21.98 10.98
CA ARG A 356 -3.99 -23.35 11.42
C ARG A 356 -2.98 -24.02 10.46
N ALA A 357 -3.23 -23.90 9.14
CA ALA A 357 -2.33 -24.44 8.13
C ALA A 357 -0.93 -23.81 8.20
N ARG A 358 -0.84 -22.47 8.37
CA ARG A 358 0.46 -21.77 8.51
C ARG A 358 1.21 -22.09 9.78
N LEU A 359 0.50 -22.43 10.85
CA LEU A 359 1.08 -22.80 12.14
C LEU A 359 1.27 -24.33 12.32
N ASN A 360 1.00 -25.11 11.29
CA ASN A 360 1.01 -26.59 11.32
C ASN A 360 0.16 -27.16 12.46
N LEU A 361 -1.00 -26.55 12.73
CA LEU A 361 -1.98 -27.02 13.69
C LEU A 361 -3.01 -27.93 13.00
N GLU A 362 -3.58 -28.86 13.75
CA GLU A 362 -4.64 -29.75 13.23
C GLU A 362 -5.83 -28.93 12.69
N PRO A 363 -6.48 -29.40 11.61
CA PRO A 363 -7.69 -28.77 11.09
C PRO A 363 -8.77 -28.64 12.16
N GLU A 364 -9.62 -27.62 12.06
CA GLU A 364 -10.76 -27.46 12.97
C GLU A 364 -11.75 -28.58 12.71
N ILE A 365 -12.08 -29.36 13.76
CA ILE A 365 -13.12 -30.38 13.68
C ILE A 365 -14.46 -29.63 13.63
N THR A 366 -15.01 -29.47 12.43
CA THR A 366 -16.39 -28.98 12.27
C THR A 366 -17.33 -30.12 12.74
N PRO A 367 -18.16 -29.93 13.79
CA PRO A 367 -19.17 -30.92 14.12
C PRO A 367 -20.05 -31.13 12.88
N PRO A 368 -20.45 -32.36 12.57
CA PRO A 368 -21.37 -32.63 11.47
C PRO A 368 -22.59 -31.74 11.66
N ALA A 369 -23.02 -31.05 10.59
CA ALA A 369 -24.19 -30.17 10.59
C ALA A 369 -25.34 -30.94 11.19
N GLY A 370 -25.72 -30.58 12.43
CA GLY A 370 -26.78 -31.24 13.14
C GLY A 370 -28.05 -31.14 12.30
N THR A 371 -28.64 -32.28 12.01
CA THR A 371 -29.99 -32.37 11.49
C THR A 371 -30.91 -31.57 12.38
N ASN A 372 -31.30 -30.36 11.93
CA ASN A 372 -32.42 -29.63 12.50
C ASN A 372 -33.67 -30.47 12.26
N ALA A 373 -33.97 -31.35 13.18
CA ALA A 373 -35.31 -31.93 13.27
C ALA A 373 -36.26 -30.76 13.57
N PRO A 374 -37.35 -30.60 12.79
CA PRO A 374 -38.33 -29.57 13.09
C PRO A 374 -38.97 -29.85 14.47
N PRO A 375 -39.30 -28.84 15.27
CA PRO A 375 -39.92 -29.06 16.56
C PRO A 375 -41.26 -29.79 16.34
N ALA A 376 -41.41 -30.90 17.04
CA ALA A 376 -42.64 -31.67 17.04
C ALA A 376 -43.83 -30.76 17.39
N ALA A 377 -44.81 -30.69 16.50
CA ALA A 377 -46.03 -29.94 16.69
C ALA A 377 -46.72 -30.48 17.97
N ALA A 378 -46.85 -29.63 18.99
CA ALA A 378 -47.65 -29.91 20.17
C ALA A 378 -49.11 -30.13 19.74
N ALA A 379 -49.56 -31.34 19.83
CA ALA A 379 -50.92 -31.69 19.66
C ALA A 379 -51.76 -31.01 20.76
N SER A 380 -52.58 -30.04 20.38
CA SER A 380 -53.64 -29.49 21.22
C SER A 380 -54.74 -30.53 21.38
N ALA A 381 -54.89 -31.06 22.56
CA ALA A 381 -56.11 -31.78 22.98
C ALA A 381 -56.95 -30.87 23.85
N LYS A 382 -58.17 -30.61 23.33
CA LYS A 382 -59.39 -30.11 23.96
C LYS A 382 -59.34 -28.72 24.63
#